data_c147eb3e2193acb6d8c2c5f22e727708
#
_entry.id   c147eb3e2193acb6d8c2c5f22e727708
#
_cell.length_a   1.000
_cell.length_b   1.000
_cell.length_c   1.000
_cell.angle_alpha   90.00
_cell.angle_beta   90.00
_cell.angle_gamma   90.00
#
_symmetry.space_group_name_H-M   'P 1'
#
loop_
_entity.id
_entity.type
_entity.pdbx_description
1 polymer ?
#
loop_
_entity_poly.entity_id
_entity_poly.type
_entity_poly.pdbx_seq_one_letter_code
_entity_poly.pdbx_strand_id
1 'polypeptide(L)'
;LLPWIICNILVIFLIYLAANGKIVKSVGPLVSGIQALARGEQVHVPERGLLSEIAASVNRTSDILLSKNREIRRKDLARANWIAGVSHDIRTPLSMVMGYAAGMEKEEGLPEKFRRQAAAIRRQSQRMKNLINDLNLASKMEYNMQQVKTEPVNAVALLRRAVVDFINTDPEEKYPV
;
A
#
# COMPACT_ATOMS: atom_id res chain seq x y z
N LEU A 1 -47.07 -47.57 34.18
CA LEU A 1 -45.99 -47.64 33.17
C LEU A 1 -46.01 -46.45 32.22
N LEU A 2 -47.17 -46.06 31.67
CA LEU A 2 -47.31 -44.97 30.70
C LEU A 2 -46.82 -43.59 31.24
N PRO A 3 -47.19 -43.11 32.45
CA PRO A 3 -46.76 -41.86 32.98
C PRO A 3 -45.24 -41.79 33.26
N TRP A 4 -44.65 -42.95 33.63
CA TRP A 4 -43.19 -43.00 33.82
C TRP A 4 -42.40 -42.85 32.52
N ILE A 5 -42.88 -43.44 31.42
CA ILE A 5 -42.30 -43.34 30.09
C ILE A 5 -42.39 -41.87 29.59
N ILE A 6 -43.56 -41.23 29.77
CA ILE A 6 -43.76 -39.82 29.37
C ILE A 6 -42.82 -38.91 30.16
N CYS A 7 -42.65 -39.12 31.46
CA CYS A 7 -41.73 -38.34 32.29
C CYS A 7 -40.28 -38.46 31.81
N ASN A 8 -39.82 -39.67 31.48
CA ASN A 8 -38.45 -39.87 30.94
C ASN A 8 -38.23 -39.18 29.59
N ILE A 9 -39.21 -39.29 28.68
CA ILE A 9 -39.14 -38.62 27.38
C ILE A 9 -39.06 -37.10 27.56
N LEU A 10 -39.83 -36.51 28.46
CA LEU A 10 -39.84 -35.10 28.74
C LEU A 10 -38.51 -34.64 29.35
N VAL A 11 -37.90 -35.39 30.24
CA VAL A 11 -36.58 -35.11 30.83
C VAL A 11 -35.49 -35.15 29.74
N ILE A 12 -35.48 -36.17 28.89
CA ILE A 12 -34.52 -36.28 27.77
C ILE A 12 -34.68 -35.09 26.82
N PHE A 13 -35.92 -34.71 26.50
CA PHE A 13 -36.20 -33.56 25.64
C PHE A 13 -35.73 -32.24 26.25
N LEU A 14 -35.91 -32.01 27.55
CA LEU A 14 -35.40 -30.84 28.24
C LEU A 14 -33.86 -30.77 28.26
N ILE A 15 -33.20 -31.93 28.50
CA ILE A 15 -31.75 -32.03 28.43
C ILE A 15 -31.25 -31.69 27.03
N TYR A 16 -31.91 -32.23 25.99
CA TYR A 16 -31.60 -31.96 24.60
C TYR A 16 -31.72 -30.48 24.24
N LEU A 17 -32.80 -29.81 24.65
CA LEU A 17 -32.99 -28.38 24.44
C LEU A 17 -31.94 -27.55 25.17
N ALA A 18 -31.60 -27.88 26.41
CA ALA A 18 -30.58 -27.20 27.19
C ALA A 18 -29.17 -27.37 26.56
N ALA A 19 -28.84 -28.56 26.08
CA ALA A 19 -27.56 -28.83 25.41
C ALA A 19 -27.44 -28.08 24.07
N ASN A 20 -28.47 -28.15 23.22
CA ASN A 20 -28.49 -27.42 21.95
C ASN A 20 -28.38 -25.88 22.15
N GLY A 21 -29.09 -25.33 23.14
CA GLY A 21 -29.02 -23.88 23.43
C GLY A 21 -27.63 -23.43 23.85
N LYS A 22 -26.85 -24.25 24.57
CA LYS A 22 -25.47 -23.97 24.93
C LYS A 22 -24.53 -24.03 23.73
N ILE A 23 -24.69 -25.00 22.85
CA ILE A 23 -23.85 -25.16 21.64
C ILE A 23 -24.06 -23.96 20.70
N VAL A 24 -25.31 -23.62 20.38
CA VAL A 24 -25.62 -22.51 19.49
C VAL A 24 -25.07 -21.18 20.03
N LYS A 25 -25.21 -20.93 21.35
CA LYS A 25 -24.62 -19.73 21.97
C LYS A 25 -23.11 -19.70 21.96
N SER A 26 -22.44 -20.85 21.89
CA SER A 26 -20.96 -20.92 21.84
C SER A 26 -20.43 -20.79 20.42
N VAL A 27 -21.16 -21.21 19.39
CA VAL A 27 -20.71 -21.18 17.99
C VAL A 27 -20.86 -19.78 17.38
N GLY A 28 -21.93 -19.06 17.70
CA GLY A 28 -22.20 -17.74 17.13
C GLY A 28 -21.02 -16.75 17.23
N PRO A 29 -20.44 -16.51 18.41
CA PRO A 29 -19.29 -15.61 18.57
C PRO A 29 -18.04 -16.05 17.80
N LEU A 30 -17.82 -17.36 17.62
CA LEU A 30 -16.70 -17.89 16.84
C LEU A 30 -16.87 -17.59 15.36
N VAL A 31 -18.05 -17.84 14.80
CA VAL A 31 -18.34 -17.56 13.40
C VAL A 31 -18.22 -16.08 13.09
N SER A 32 -18.80 -15.22 13.94
CA SER A 32 -18.69 -13.77 13.78
C SER A 32 -17.24 -13.27 13.93
N GLY A 33 -16.47 -13.87 14.84
CA GLY A 33 -15.05 -13.58 15.02
C GLY A 33 -14.23 -13.94 13.79
N ILE A 34 -14.43 -15.15 13.22
CA ILE A 34 -13.74 -15.57 12.00
C ILE A 34 -14.10 -14.66 10.81
N GLN A 35 -15.38 -14.28 10.69
CA GLN A 35 -15.80 -13.34 9.64
C GLN A 35 -15.19 -11.95 9.80
N ALA A 36 -15.06 -11.45 11.03
CA ALA A 36 -14.40 -10.18 11.31
C ALA A 36 -12.90 -10.26 11.03
N LEU A 37 -12.23 -11.37 11.36
CA LEU A 37 -10.84 -11.64 10.97
C LEU A 37 -10.65 -11.61 9.45
N ALA A 38 -11.57 -12.22 8.70
CA ALA A 38 -11.52 -12.21 7.24
C ALA A 38 -11.66 -10.80 6.65
N ARG A 39 -12.29 -9.88 7.38
CA ARG A 39 -12.35 -8.44 7.02
C ARG A 39 -11.13 -7.64 7.50
N GLY A 40 -10.17 -8.28 8.16
CA GLY A 40 -8.98 -7.63 8.70
C GLY A 40 -9.23 -6.85 10.00
N GLU A 41 -10.35 -7.10 10.67
CA GLU A 41 -10.69 -6.46 11.94
C GLU A 41 -10.00 -7.19 13.11
N GLN A 42 -9.68 -6.44 14.17
CA GLN A 42 -9.19 -7.05 15.41
C GLN A 42 -10.36 -7.76 16.10
N VAL A 43 -10.13 -9.00 16.50
CA VAL A 43 -11.16 -9.84 17.09
C VAL A 43 -10.74 -10.31 18.47
N HIS A 44 -11.70 -10.29 19.40
CA HIS A 44 -11.57 -10.92 20.70
C HIS A 44 -12.85 -11.74 20.98
N VAL A 45 -12.73 -13.05 20.89
CA VAL A 45 -13.81 -14.00 21.18
C VAL A 45 -13.72 -14.44 22.63
N PRO A 46 -14.82 -14.44 23.39
CA PRO A 46 -14.81 -14.91 24.78
C PRO A 46 -14.40 -16.40 24.89
N GLU A 47 -13.34 -16.69 25.65
CA GLU A 47 -12.79 -18.03 25.88
C GLU A 47 -13.55 -18.76 26.97
N ARG A 48 -14.82 -19.14 26.71
CA ARG A 48 -15.71 -19.78 27.69
C ARG A 48 -16.40 -20.98 27.10
N GLY A 49 -16.60 -22.01 27.93
CA GLY A 49 -17.37 -23.21 27.60
C GLY A 49 -16.62 -24.23 26.75
N LEU A 50 -17.36 -25.07 26.03
CA LEU A 50 -16.84 -26.23 25.28
C LEU A 50 -15.86 -25.84 24.15
N LEU A 51 -15.94 -24.63 23.64
CA LEU A 51 -15.16 -24.15 22.48
C LEU A 51 -14.08 -23.15 22.87
N SER A 52 -13.71 -23.10 24.16
CA SER A 52 -12.72 -22.16 24.69
C SER A 52 -11.35 -22.26 23.99
N GLU A 53 -10.89 -23.47 23.67
CA GLU A 53 -9.62 -23.69 22.95
C GLU A 53 -9.64 -23.12 21.52
N ILE A 54 -10.80 -23.28 20.85
CA ILE A 54 -10.98 -22.72 19.51
C ILE A 54 -11.03 -21.20 19.59
N ALA A 55 -11.73 -20.63 20.58
CA ALA A 55 -11.76 -19.18 20.82
C ALA A 55 -10.36 -18.64 21.11
N ALA A 56 -9.57 -19.30 21.94
CA ALA A 56 -8.18 -18.95 22.21
C ALA A 56 -7.31 -19.00 20.94
N SER A 57 -7.52 -20.00 20.09
CA SER A 57 -6.80 -20.11 18.80
C SER A 57 -7.17 -18.99 17.84
N VAL A 58 -8.45 -18.60 17.78
CA VAL A 58 -8.92 -17.43 16.98
C VAL A 58 -8.31 -16.14 17.51
N ASN A 59 -8.31 -15.92 18.83
CA ASN A 59 -7.72 -14.75 19.46
C ASN A 59 -6.22 -14.67 19.18
N ARG A 60 -5.49 -15.77 19.34
CA ARG A 60 -4.05 -15.84 19.02
C ARG A 60 -3.76 -15.52 17.56
N THR A 61 -4.59 -16.04 16.65
CA THR A 61 -4.47 -15.75 15.22
C THR A 61 -4.72 -14.27 14.95
N SER A 62 -5.71 -13.66 15.61
CA SER A 62 -5.98 -12.22 15.53
C SER A 62 -4.77 -11.40 15.96
N ASP A 63 -4.13 -11.73 17.08
CA ASP A 63 -2.97 -11.03 17.58
C ASP A 63 -1.75 -11.18 16.66
N ILE A 64 -1.53 -12.37 16.11
CA ILE A 64 -0.46 -12.61 15.12
C ILE A 64 -0.69 -11.78 13.86
N LEU A 65 -1.91 -11.77 13.31
CA LEU A 65 -2.25 -10.98 12.13
C LEU A 65 -2.05 -9.48 12.38
N LEU A 66 -2.50 -9.00 13.52
CA LEU A 66 -2.33 -7.60 13.91
C LEU A 66 -0.85 -7.22 14.04
N SER A 67 -0.05 -8.08 14.67
CA SER A 67 1.39 -7.89 14.81
C SER A 67 2.08 -7.87 13.43
N LYS A 68 1.73 -8.80 12.54
CA LYS A 68 2.25 -8.86 11.17
C LYS A 68 1.86 -7.64 10.33
N ASN A 69 0.62 -7.19 10.42
CA ASN A 69 0.18 -5.98 9.74
C ASN A 69 0.93 -4.73 10.23
N ARG A 70 1.20 -4.63 11.53
CA ARG A 70 2.04 -3.55 12.10
C ARG A 70 3.48 -3.61 11.61
N GLU A 71 4.05 -4.82 11.53
CA GLU A 71 5.40 -5.03 11.00
C GLU A 71 5.50 -4.62 9.53
N ILE A 72 4.55 -5.06 8.69
CA ILE A 72 4.48 -4.67 7.28
C ILE A 72 4.41 -3.15 7.15
N ARG A 73 3.47 -2.50 7.84
CA ARG A 73 3.34 -1.03 7.80
C ARG A 73 4.62 -0.31 8.23
N ARG A 74 5.33 -0.83 9.25
CA ARG A 74 6.61 -0.25 9.66
C ARG A 74 7.68 -0.37 8.59
N LYS A 75 7.76 -1.53 7.91
CA LYS A 75 8.70 -1.75 6.80
C LYS A 75 8.38 -0.83 5.62
N ASP A 76 7.11 -0.67 5.29
CA ASP A 76 6.64 0.21 4.23
C ASP A 76 7.00 1.67 4.52
N LEU A 77 6.73 2.15 5.73
CA LEU A 77 7.10 3.49 6.19
C LEU A 77 8.63 3.70 6.14
N ALA A 78 9.41 2.73 6.61
CA ALA A 78 10.87 2.81 6.59
C ALA A 78 11.39 2.88 5.15
N ARG A 79 10.82 2.08 4.22
CA ARG A 79 11.17 2.09 2.80
C ARG A 79 10.84 3.43 2.14
N ALA A 80 9.65 3.97 2.38
CA ALA A 80 9.26 5.26 1.84
C ALA A 80 10.15 6.40 2.35
N ASN A 81 10.48 6.40 3.65
CA ASN A 81 11.40 7.39 4.23
C ASN A 81 12.81 7.25 3.66
N TRP A 82 13.29 6.01 3.44
CA TRP A 82 14.58 5.77 2.80
C TRP A 82 14.62 6.31 1.37
N ILE A 83 13.59 6.04 0.54
CA ILE A 83 13.47 6.57 -0.82
C ILE A 83 13.48 8.09 -0.80
N ALA A 84 12.75 8.72 0.12
CA ALA A 84 12.70 10.17 0.25
C ALA A 84 14.08 10.76 0.63
N GLY A 85 14.79 10.13 1.57
CA GLY A 85 16.15 10.52 1.97
C GLY A 85 17.15 10.41 0.83
N VAL A 86 17.22 9.26 0.19
CA VAL A 86 18.11 9.02 -0.97
C VAL A 86 17.81 10.01 -2.10
N SER A 87 16.53 10.29 -2.37
CA SER A 87 16.14 11.25 -3.39
C SER A 87 16.62 12.67 -3.09
N HIS A 88 16.57 13.07 -1.82
CA HIS A 88 17.10 14.36 -1.38
C HIS A 88 18.62 14.42 -1.59
N ASP A 89 19.34 13.38 -1.16
CA ASP A 89 20.79 13.33 -1.19
C ASP A 89 21.36 13.25 -2.61
N ILE A 90 20.61 12.65 -3.55
CA ILE A 90 20.97 12.66 -4.97
C ILE A 90 20.65 14.00 -5.64
N ARG A 91 19.60 14.71 -5.23
CA ARG A 91 19.19 15.98 -5.85
C ARG A 91 20.27 17.06 -5.74
N THR A 92 20.97 17.10 -4.62
CA THR A 92 22.01 18.10 -4.37
C THR A 92 23.20 17.99 -5.35
N PRO A 93 23.91 16.84 -5.47
CA PRO A 93 25.01 16.70 -6.42
C PRO A 93 24.51 16.81 -7.87
N LEU A 94 23.31 16.34 -8.17
CA LEU A 94 22.73 16.45 -9.50
C LEU A 94 22.50 17.89 -9.91
N SER A 95 22.05 18.74 -8.97
CA SER A 95 21.87 20.18 -9.23
C SER A 95 23.20 20.89 -9.48
N MET A 96 24.28 20.48 -8.82
CA MET A 96 25.63 21.00 -9.08
C MET A 96 26.11 20.60 -10.48
N VAL A 97 25.95 19.33 -10.87
CA VAL A 97 26.31 18.84 -12.22
C VAL A 97 25.53 19.62 -13.29
N MET A 98 24.24 19.83 -13.08
CA MET A 98 23.40 20.63 -13.99
C MET A 98 23.90 22.09 -14.09
N GLY A 99 24.27 22.67 -12.95
CA GLY A 99 24.81 24.05 -12.90
C GLY A 99 26.11 24.19 -13.66
N TYR A 100 27.06 23.28 -13.46
CA TYR A 100 28.32 23.26 -14.19
C TYR A 100 28.12 23.06 -15.71
N ALA A 101 27.28 22.09 -16.07
CA ALA A 101 26.97 21.87 -17.48
C ALA A 101 26.31 23.08 -18.14
N ALA A 102 25.40 23.77 -17.45
CA ALA A 102 24.78 25.01 -17.95
C ALA A 102 25.78 26.16 -18.08
N GLY A 103 26.77 26.24 -17.18
CA GLY A 103 27.86 27.19 -17.28
C GLY A 103 28.72 26.95 -18.54
N MET A 104 29.13 25.69 -18.74
CA MET A 104 29.93 25.27 -19.91
C MET A 104 29.18 25.50 -21.25
N GLU A 105 27.85 25.35 -21.29
CA GLU A 105 27.05 25.64 -22.49
C GLU A 105 27.12 27.12 -22.89
N LYS A 106 27.25 28.01 -21.91
CA LYS A 106 27.25 29.48 -22.12
C LYS A 106 28.64 30.08 -22.31
N GLU A 107 29.70 29.28 -22.12
CA GLU A 107 31.08 29.76 -22.22
C GLU A 107 31.45 30.04 -23.67
N GLU A 108 31.67 31.33 -23.99
CA GLU A 108 31.94 31.77 -25.37
C GLU A 108 33.27 31.26 -25.94
N GLY A 109 34.26 30.98 -25.09
CA GLY A 109 35.57 30.46 -25.48
C GLY A 109 35.62 28.91 -25.67
N LEU A 110 34.54 28.19 -25.35
CA LEU A 110 34.57 26.74 -25.37
C LEU A 110 34.26 26.19 -26.78
N PRO A 111 35.08 25.26 -27.34
CA PRO A 111 34.82 24.65 -28.63
C PRO A 111 33.44 24.01 -28.67
N GLU A 112 32.77 24.10 -29.84
CA GLU A 112 31.40 23.64 -30.04
C GLU A 112 31.16 22.17 -29.61
N LYS A 113 32.16 21.28 -29.82
CA LYS A 113 32.12 19.90 -29.38
C LYS A 113 31.84 19.76 -27.86
N PHE A 114 32.52 20.60 -27.04
CA PHE A 114 32.38 20.55 -25.58
C PHE A 114 31.07 21.18 -25.11
N ARG A 115 30.60 22.25 -25.80
CA ARG A 115 29.27 22.81 -25.53
C ARG A 115 28.15 21.80 -25.77
N ARG A 116 28.24 21.03 -26.87
CA ARG A 116 27.27 19.92 -27.14
C ARG A 116 27.32 18.83 -26.09
N GLN A 117 28.51 18.47 -25.60
CA GLN A 117 28.66 17.51 -24.51
C GLN A 117 28.05 18.05 -23.21
N ALA A 118 28.29 19.30 -22.86
CA ALA A 118 27.68 19.94 -21.69
C ALA A 118 26.15 19.95 -21.79
N ALA A 119 25.59 20.30 -22.95
CA ALA A 119 24.16 20.22 -23.21
C ALA A 119 23.60 18.80 -23.00
N ALA A 120 24.32 17.78 -23.46
CA ALA A 120 23.92 16.38 -23.26
C ALA A 120 23.95 16.01 -21.76
N ILE A 121 24.99 16.39 -21.03
CA ILE A 121 25.09 16.16 -19.58
C ILE A 121 23.91 16.84 -18.85
N ARG A 122 23.59 18.09 -19.17
CA ARG A 122 22.48 18.82 -18.58
C ARG A 122 21.14 18.14 -18.84
N ARG A 123 20.87 17.71 -20.08
CA ARG A 123 19.65 16.97 -20.45
C ARG A 123 19.51 15.66 -19.66
N GLN A 124 20.59 14.88 -19.59
CA GLN A 124 20.57 13.61 -18.85
C GLN A 124 20.38 13.83 -17.35
N SER A 125 21.01 14.84 -16.79
CA SER A 125 20.83 15.22 -15.38
C SER A 125 19.39 15.66 -15.10
N GLN A 126 18.77 16.42 -16.00
CA GLN A 126 17.34 16.78 -15.88
C GLN A 126 16.44 15.54 -15.94
N ARG A 127 16.75 14.59 -16.82
CA ARG A 127 16.03 13.32 -16.90
C ARG A 127 16.13 12.51 -15.60
N MET A 128 17.34 12.41 -15.02
CA MET A 128 17.53 11.76 -13.71
C MET A 128 16.73 12.44 -12.61
N LYS A 129 16.70 13.79 -12.58
CA LYS A 129 15.89 14.55 -11.63
C LYS A 129 14.40 14.21 -11.74
N ASN A 130 13.89 14.09 -12.95
CA ASN A 130 12.49 13.72 -13.17
C ASN A 130 12.21 12.29 -12.69
N LEU A 131 13.07 11.31 -13.02
CA LEU A 131 12.95 9.93 -12.57
C LEU A 131 12.94 9.81 -11.03
N ILE A 132 13.78 10.58 -10.35
CA ILE A 132 13.81 10.61 -8.86
C ILE A 132 12.50 11.18 -8.31
N ASN A 133 11.95 12.21 -8.92
CA ASN A 133 10.67 12.77 -8.50
C ASN A 133 9.52 11.77 -8.73
N ASP A 134 9.51 11.07 -9.86
CA ASP A 134 8.52 10.05 -10.19
C ASP A 134 8.61 8.86 -9.22
N LEU A 135 9.82 8.42 -8.88
CA LEU A 135 10.05 7.37 -7.88
C LEU A 135 9.51 7.77 -6.50
N ASN A 136 9.76 9.02 -6.08
CA ASN A 136 9.23 9.55 -4.84
C ASN A 136 7.69 9.59 -4.84
N LEU A 137 7.11 10.03 -5.94
CA LEU A 137 5.65 10.09 -6.10
C LEU A 137 5.05 8.67 -6.06
N ALA A 138 5.59 7.75 -6.85
CA ALA A 138 5.15 6.35 -6.87
C ALA A 138 5.23 5.71 -5.48
N SER A 139 6.35 5.91 -4.76
CA SER A 139 6.52 5.42 -3.39
C SER A 139 5.47 5.98 -2.43
N LYS A 140 5.18 7.28 -2.50
CA LYS A 140 4.15 7.90 -1.66
C LYS A 140 2.74 7.39 -1.96
N MET A 141 2.45 7.11 -3.23
CA MET A 141 1.15 6.56 -3.65
C MET A 141 1.00 5.10 -3.21
N GLU A 142 2.03 4.26 -3.39
CA GLU A 142 2.03 2.85 -3.01
C GLU A 142 1.78 2.66 -1.51
N TYR A 143 2.36 3.52 -0.67
CA TYR A 143 2.24 3.41 0.78
C TYR A 143 1.14 4.29 1.40
N ASN A 144 0.21 4.80 0.59
CA ASN A 144 -0.92 5.64 1.06
C ASN A 144 -0.48 6.83 1.93
N MET A 145 0.74 7.33 1.74
CA MET A 145 1.29 8.44 2.52
C MET A 145 0.75 9.81 2.10
N GLN A 146 0.04 9.88 1.00
CA GLN A 146 -0.61 11.09 0.53
C GLN A 146 -2.07 10.77 0.18
N GLN A 147 -3.00 11.46 0.81
CA GLN A 147 -4.38 11.52 0.32
C GLN A 147 -4.32 12.22 -1.04
N VAL A 148 -4.55 11.46 -2.10
CA VAL A 148 -4.65 12.04 -3.45
C VAL A 148 -5.93 12.88 -3.47
N LYS A 149 -5.77 14.20 -3.50
CA LYS A 149 -6.90 15.08 -3.78
C LYS A 149 -7.27 14.89 -5.25
N THR A 150 -8.42 14.33 -5.48
CA THR A 150 -8.95 14.18 -6.82
C THR A 150 -9.67 15.46 -7.21
N GLU A 151 -9.24 16.07 -8.31
CA GLU A 151 -9.92 17.23 -8.92
C GLU A 151 -10.44 16.82 -10.30
N PRO A 152 -11.61 17.32 -10.72
CA PRO A 152 -12.11 17.07 -12.05
C PRO A 152 -11.18 17.74 -13.07
N VAL A 153 -10.57 16.94 -13.95
CA VAL A 153 -9.67 17.42 -15.00
C VAL A 153 -10.26 17.14 -16.37
N ASN A 154 -10.01 18.07 -17.30
CA ASN A 154 -10.35 17.83 -18.70
C ASN A 154 -9.37 16.81 -19.29
N ALA A 155 -9.84 15.57 -19.48
CA ALA A 155 -9.03 14.45 -19.99
C ALA A 155 -8.41 14.75 -21.37
N VAL A 156 -9.12 15.48 -22.24
CA VAL A 156 -8.64 15.86 -23.58
C VAL A 156 -7.46 16.84 -23.47
N ALA A 157 -7.57 17.82 -22.56
CA ALA A 157 -6.48 18.79 -22.33
C ALA A 157 -5.24 18.10 -21.74
N LEU A 158 -5.44 17.14 -20.82
CA LEU A 158 -4.36 16.35 -20.23
C LEU A 158 -3.65 15.49 -21.28
N LEU A 159 -4.44 14.79 -22.11
CA LEU A 159 -3.90 13.95 -23.20
C LEU A 159 -3.11 14.79 -24.21
N ARG A 160 -3.66 15.93 -24.64
CA ARG A 160 -2.98 16.87 -25.55
C ARG A 160 -1.65 17.32 -24.97
N ARG A 161 -1.60 17.66 -23.68
CA ARG A 161 -0.38 18.07 -22.99
C ARG A 161 0.64 16.94 -22.96
N ALA A 162 0.22 15.72 -22.63
CA ALA A 162 1.10 14.56 -22.61
C ALA A 162 1.69 14.26 -24.00
N VAL A 163 0.91 14.35 -25.07
CA VAL A 163 1.36 14.18 -26.46
C VAL A 163 2.35 15.27 -26.86
N VAL A 164 2.07 16.53 -26.54
CA VAL A 164 2.98 17.64 -26.84
C VAL A 164 4.29 17.50 -26.07
N ASP A 165 4.23 17.13 -24.79
CA ASP A 165 5.43 16.89 -23.97
C ASP A 165 6.25 15.72 -24.51
N PHE A 166 5.60 14.64 -24.99
CA PHE A 166 6.24 13.50 -25.63
C PHE A 166 6.96 13.92 -26.94
N ILE A 167 6.28 14.62 -27.84
CA ILE A 167 6.84 15.11 -29.11
C ILE A 167 8.06 16.03 -28.84
N ASN A 168 7.95 16.93 -27.86
CA ASN A 168 9.05 17.83 -27.49
C ASN A 168 10.25 17.11 -26.84
N THR A 169 10.04 15.89 -26.30
CA THR A 169 11.07 15.11 -25.64
C THR A 169 11.80 14.18 -26.62
N ASP A 170 11.21 13.88 -27.78
CA ASP A 170 11.78 13.04 -28.84
C ASP A 170 12.12 13.89 -30.09
N PRO A 171 13.25 14.64 -30.05
CA PRO A 171 13.66 15.52 -31.16
C PRO A 171 14.17 14.75 -32.39
N GLU A 172 14.34 13.43 -32.31
CA GLU A 172 14.87 12.60 -33.41
C GLU A 172 13.77 11.90 -34.25
N GLU A 173 12.48 12.26 -34.02
CA GLU A 173 11.32 11.66 -34.74
C GLU A 173 11.35 10.12 -34.80
N LYS A 174 11.85 9.49 -33.73
CA LYS A 174 12.10 8.06 -33.71
C LYS A 174 10.80 7.24 -33.67
N TYR A 175 9.68 7.89 -33.38
CA TYR A 175 8.34 7.28 -33.36
C TYR A 175 7.41 8.08 -34.26
N PRO A 176 6.96 7.52 -35.41
CA PRO A 176 5.94 8.16 -36.23
C PRO A 176 4.62 8.22 -35.44
N VAL A 177 4.01 9.40 -35.35
CA VAL A 177 2.71 9.65 -34.75
C VAL A 177 1.62 9.42 -35.78
#